data_f64303877b45ad139acb27f659b6f2e7
#
_entry.id   f64303877b45ad139acb27f659b6f2e7
#
_cell.length_a   1.000
_cell.length_b   1.000
_cell.length_c   1.000
_cell.angle_alpha   90.00
_cell.angle_beta   90.00
_cell.angle_gamma   90.00
#
_symmetry.space_group_name_H-M   'P 1'
#
loop_
_entity.id
_entity.type
_entity.pdbx_description
1 polymer ?
#
loop_
_entity_poly.entity_id
_entity_poly.type
_entity_poly.pdbx_seq_one_letter_code
_entity_poly.pdbx_strand_id
1 'polypeptide(L)'
;MSAIDEPLRFDSRALLAATRPAKVTLVGAGPGDPGLLTLKAAKALREAHVVLYDHLVGTEVLDFVPKTAHRIYVGKQAGCHTLSQSAIIELMLRLARSGRPLVRLKGGDPYIFGRGGEEAQALAEAGVPFEVIPGISAAQGAAAAAGMPLTHRDHACSVVFTTGHLRGEGTERSVDLDWTLLSRPRQTVVIYMGVGTLPIICEQLIRHGLPPDTPAAMVERATRPEQRTIDGTVETLPALAMVHDVRSPALIVIGTVTSLHRTLGVAMSRAQVQAQAA
;
A
#
# COMPACT_ATOMS: atom_id res chain seq x y z
N MET A 1 17.01 9.79 26.18
CA MET A 1 17.23 11.22 25.80
C MET A 1 17.48 11.23 24.31
N SER A 2 16.52 11.72 23.58
CA SER A 2 16.37 11.66 22.14
C SER A 2 17.28 12.67 21.45
N ALA A 3 18.00 12.21 20.43
CA ALA A 3 18.61 13.11 19.44
C ALA A 3 17.49 13.53 18.47
N ILE A 4 16.85 14.65 18.79
CA ILE A 4 15.83 15.30 17.97
C ILE A 4 16.51 16.48 17.28
N ASP A 5 16.33 16.52 15.95
CA ASP A 5 16.32 17.70 15.08
C ASP A 5 17.50 18.67 15.15
N GLU A 6 18.55 18.33 14.41
CA GLU A 6 19.26 19.41 13.74
C GLU A 6 18.51 19.74 12.44
N PRO A 7 18.06 21.00 12.26
CA PRO A 7 17.48 21.42 10.98
C PRO A 7 18.56 21.31 9.91
N LEU A 8 18.27 20.58 8.83
CA LEU A 8 19.11 20.47 7.64
C LEU A 8 19.52 21.88 7.18
N ARG A 9 20.70 22.33 7.57
CA ARG A 9 21.33 23.53 7.00
C ARG A 9 21.80 23.16 5.60
N PHE A 10 20.93 23.40 4.62
CA PHE A 10 21.33 23.33 3.22
C PHE A 10 22.28 24.49 2.92
N ASP A 11 23.53 24.19 2.61
CA ASP A 11 24.42 25.18 2.04
C ASP A 11 23.88 25.60 0.66
N SER A 12 23.29 26.79 0.59
CA SER A 12 22.70 27.35 -0.61
C SER A 12 23.72 27.54 -1.76
N ARG A 13 25.02 27.52 -1.48
CA ARG A 13 26.08 27.62 -2.48
C ARG A 13 26.38 26.28 -3.17
N ALA A 14 26.13 25.14 -2.50
CA ALA A 14 26.25 23.82 -3.12
C ALA A 14 25.10 23.52 -4.10
N LEU A 15 23.96 24.19 -3.98
CA LEU A 15 22.79 24.04 -4.83
C LEU A 15 22.99 24.57 -6.28
N LEU A 16 23.91 25.47 -6.49
CA LEU A 16 24.14 26.12 -7.81
C LEU A 16 25.16 25.40 -8.69
N ALA A 17 25.83 24.38 -8.20
CA ALA A 17 26.92 23.70 -8.92
C ALA A 17 26.52 22.40 -9.65
N ALA A 18 25.31 21.85 -9.44
CA ALA A 18 24.90 20.60 -10.08
C ALA A 18 24.31 20.85 -11.47
N THR A 19 25.07 20.62 -12.51
CA THR A 19 24.65 20.78 -13.91
C THR A 19 23.65 19.72 -14.38
N ARG A 20 23.42 18.63 -13.63
CA ARG A 20 22.44 17.57 -13.93
C ARG A 20 21.75 17.08 -12.64
N PRO A 21 20.40 16.95 -12.65
CA PRO A 21 19.68 16.36 -11.53
C PRO A 21 20.13 14.92 -11.27
N ALA A 22 20.20 14.52 -10.00
CA ALA A 22 20.45 13.14 -9.64
C ALA A 22 19.23 12.27 -9.91
N LYS A 23 19.47 10.97 -10.11
CA LYS A 23 18.42 9.97 -10.35
C LYS A 23 17.53 9.81 -9.11
N VAL A 24 16.21 9.75 -9.34
CA VAL A 24 15.22 9.35 -8.34
C VAL A 24 14.79 7.91 -8.60
N THR A 25 14.78 7.07 -7.56
CA THR A 25 14.29 5.69 -7.66
C THR A 25 13.01 5.57 -6.84
N LEU A 26 11.86 5.35 -7.51
CA LEU A 26 10.59 5.02 -6.86
C LEU A 26 10.60 3.52 -6.54
N VAL A 27 10.53 3.16 -5.26
CA VAL A 27 10.72 1.77 -4.80
C VAL A 27 9.49 1.29 -4.07
N GLY A 28 8.96 0.13 -4.47
CA GLY A 28 7.93 -0.59 -3.73
C GLY A 28 8.54 -1.34 -2.54
N ALA A 29 8.03 -1.05 -1.35
CA ALA A 29 8.45 -1.67 -0.10
C ALA A 29 7.79 -3.04 0.15
N GLY A 30 6.85 -3.45 -0.70
CA GLY A 30 6.02 -4.61 -0.43
C GLY A 30 4.93 -4.33 0.63
N PRO A 31 4.18 -5.38 1.02
CA PRO A 31 2.98 -5.25 1.85
C PRO A 31 3.27 -5.09 3.36
N GLY A 32 4.50 -5.32 3.80
CA GLY A 32 4.89 -5.20 5.21
C GLY A 32 6.04 -6.11 5.62
N ASP A 33 6.00 -7.38 5.27
CA ASP A 33 7.08 -8.35 5.49
C ASP A 33 8.32 -7.96 4.67
N PRO A 34 9.49 -7.72 5.30
CA PRO A 34 10.72 -7.39 4.59
C PRO A 34 11.22 -8.53 3.69
N GLY A 35 10.85 -9.78 3.95
CA GLY A 35 11.13 -10.94 3.10
C GLY A 35 10.45 -10.87 1.73
N LEU A 36 9.45 -9.99 1.57
CA LEU A 36 8.75 -9.74 0.32
C LEU A 36 9.33 -8.56 -0.48
N LEU A 37 10.46 -7.98 -0.06
CA LEU A 37 11.20 -7.05 -0.89
C LEU A 37 11.72 -7.74 -2.14
N THR A 38 11.61 -7.07 -3.29
CA THR A 38 12.33 -7.54 -4.47
C THR A 38 13.84 -7.39 -4.25
N LEU A 39 14.64 -8.28 -4.83
CA LEU A 39 16.11 -8.19 -4.77
C LEU A 39 16.62 -6.81 -5.22
N LYS A 40 15.96 -6.23 -6.25
CA LYS A 40 16.31 -4.92 -6.78
C LYS A 40 15.96 -3.81 -5.79
N ALA A 41 14.83 -3.91 -5.09
CA ALA A 41 14.45 -2.97 -4.05
C ALA A 41 15.42 -3.03 -2.85
N ALA A 42 15.75 -4.24 -2.38
CA ALA A 42 16.71 -4.41 -1.30
C ALA A 42 18.10 -3.85 -1.64
N LYS A 43 18.55 -4.04 -2.89
CA LYS A 43 19.81 -3.42 -3.37
C LYS A 43 19.73 -1.91 -3.37
N ALA A 44 18.67 -1.33 -3.95
CA ALA A 44 18.48 0.12 -4.01
C ALA A 44 18.44 0.77 -2.61
N LEU A 45 17.83 0.09 -1.63
CA LEU A 45 17.79 0.57 -0.24
C LEU A 45 19.17 0.54 0.43
N ARG A 46 19.96 -0.54 0.22
CA ARG A 46 21.32 -0.64 0.78
C ARG A 46 22.31 0.39 0.22
N GLU A 47 22.08 0.85 -1.00
CA GLU A 47 22.90 1.84 -1.70
C GLU A 47 22.36 3.27 -1.54
N ALA A 48 21.24 3.46 -0.82
CA ALA A 48 20.58 4.75 -0.70
C ALA A 48 21.37 5.72 0.20
N HIS A 49 21.42 7.00 -0.21
CA HIS A 49 21.95 8.09 0.56
C HIS A 49 20.86 8.99 1.16
N VAL A 50 19.74 9.10 0.46
CA VAL A 50 18.54 9.82 0.91
C VAL A 50 17.32 8.96 0.63
N VAL A 51 16.46 8.76 1.63
CA VAL A 51 15.22 7.98 1.50
C VAL A 51 14.05 8.82 1.99
N LEU A 52 13.07 9.06 1.11
CA LEU A 52 11.75 9.59 1.47
C LEU A 52 10.79 8.42 1.66
N TYR A 53 10.10 8.33 2.79
CA TYR A 53 9.19 7.22 3.09
C TYR A 53 7.93 7.69 3.83
N ASP A 54 6.85 6.90 3.77
CA ASP A 54 5.58 7.16 4.44
C ASP A 54 5.22 6.08 5.48
N HIS A 55 4.09 6.26 6.16
CA HIS A 55 3.64 5.42 7.27
C HIS A 55 3.27 3.98 6.89
N LEU A 56 3.07 3.67 5.61
CA LEU A 56 2.75 2.32 5.15
C LEU A 56 3.99 1.43 5.03
N VAL A 57 5.17 2.04 5.00
CA VAL A 57 6.46 1.31 5.01
C VAL A 57 6.65 0.66 6.37
N GLY A 58 6.89 -0.65 6.39
CA GLY A 58 7.23 -1.39 7.61
C GLY A 58 8.57 -0.92 8.19
N THR A 59 8.68 -0.82 9.51
CA THR A 59 9.90 -0.40 10.19
C THR A 59 11.10 -1.29 9.86
N GLU A 60 10.87 -2.60 9.77
CA GLU A 60 11.91 -3.60 9.43
C GLU A 60 12.45 -3.44 8.00
N VAL A 61 11.64 -2.88 7.07
CA VAL A 61 12.11 -2.53 5.72
C VAL A 61 13.16 -1.41 5.77
N LEU A 62 13.04 -0.49 6.73
CA LEU A 62 14.01 0.58 6.90
C LEU A 62 15.38 0.08 7.41
N ASP A 63 15.45 -1.13 7.96
CA ASP A 63 16.74 -1.72 8.39
C ASP A 63 17.66 -2.06 7.21
N PHE A 64 17.11 -2.14 5.99
CA PHE A 64 17.91 -2.25 4.77
C PHE A 64 18.60 -0.95 4.38
N VAL A 65 18.17 0.18 4.93
CA VAL A 65 18.75 1.51 4.63
C VAL A 65 19.97 1.74 5.53
N PRO A 66 21.13 2.15 5.00
CA PRO A 66 22.31 2.44 5.81
C PRO A 66 22.02 3.46 6.90
N LYS A 67 22.66 3.30 8.06
CA LYS A 67 22.53 4.25 9.18
C LYS A 67 23.07 5.66 8.82
N THR A 68 23.94 5.72 7.83
CA THR A 68 24.51 6.97 7.29
C THR A 68 23.58 7.68 6.31
N ALA A 69 22.51 7.03 5.84
CA ALA A 69 21.56 7.63 4.93
C ALA A 69 20.59 8.58 5.66
N HIS A 70 20.24 9.66 5.00
CA HIS A 70 19.20 10.57 5.51
C HIS A 70 17.82 9.97 5.26
N ARG A 71 17.06 9.67 6.33
CA ARG A 71 15.69 9.13 6.27
C ARG A 71 14.72 10.27 6.54
N ILE A 72 13.88 10.61 5.56
CA ILE A 72 12.93 11.72 5.63
C ILE A 72 11.52 11.13 5.59
N TYR A 73 10.79 11.27 6.68
CA TYR A 73 9.39 10.86 6.77
C TYR A 73 8.49 11.91 6.11
N VAL A 74 7.62 11.47 5.19
CA VAL A 74 6.69 12.34 4.45
C VAL A 74 5.22 11.92 4.63
N GLY A 75 4.94 10.96 5.52
CA GLY A 75 3.59 10.48 5.80
C GLY A 75 2.79 11.42 6.71
N LYS A 76 1.51 11.07 6.90
CA LYS A 76 0.65 11.77 7.86
C LYS A 76 1.08 11.43 9.28
N GLN A 77 1.31 12.44 10.09
CA GLN A 77 1.62 12.30 11.51
C GLN A 77 0.61 13.10 12.32
N ALA A 78 0.05 12.49 13.37
CA ALA A 78 -0.87 13.18 14.26
C ALA A 78 -0.15 14.40 14.89
N GLY A 79 -0.75 15.60 14.76
CA GLY A 79 -0.19 16.83 15.32
C GLY A 79 0.84 17.57 14.47
N CYS A 80 1.26 17.04 13.31
CA CYS A 80 2.15 17.72 12.37
C CYS A 80 1.43 18.05 11.06
N HIS A 81 1.80 19.17 10.42
CA HIS A 81 1.30 19.50 9.08
C HIS A 81 1.64 18.37 8.10
N THR A 82 0.61 17.69 7.64
CA THR A 82 0.76 16.66 6.61
C THR A 82 1.20 17.31 5.31
N LEU A 83 2.31 16.84 4.74
CA LEU A 83 2.71 17.28 3.41
C LEU A 83 1.64 16.86 2.39
N SER A 84 1.19 17.82 1.57
CA SER A 84 0.36 17.51 0.41
C SER A 84 1.17 16.72 -0.62
N GLN A 85 0.52 16.03 -1.55
CA GLN A 85 1.24 15.33 -2.60
C GLN A 85 2.10 16.29 -3.44
N SER A 86 1.60 17.49 -3.69
CA SER A 86 2.37 18.53 -4.38
C SER A 86 3.63 18.93 -3.61
N ALA A 87 3.53 19.06 -2.29
CA ALA A 87 4.70 19.36 -1.43
C ALA A 87 5.72 18.22 -1.40
N ILE A 88 5.26 16.94 -1.43
CA ILE A 88 6.16 15.78 -1.53
C ILE A 88 6.88 15.79 -2.88
N ILE A 89 6.17 16.04 -3.98
CA ILE A 89 6.76 16.14 -5.32
C ILE A 89 7.78 17.28 -5.37
N GLU A 90 7.44 18.46 -4.85
CA GLU A 90 8.37 19.59 -4.80
C GLU A 90 9.63 19.28 -3.99
N LEU A 91 9.48 18.62 -2.83
CA LEU A 91 10.62 18.18 -2.02
C LEU A 91 11.50 17.20 -2.80
N MET A 92 10.90 16.24 -3.47
CA MET A 92 11.60 15.24 -4.28
C MET A 92 12.39 15.89 -5.43
N LEU A 93 11.77 16.84 -6.15
CA LEU A 93 12.44 17.59 -7.22
C LEU A 93 13.60 18.45 -6.70
N ARG A 94 13.42 19.11 -5.56
CA ARG A 94 14.48 19.90 -4.89
C ARG A 94 15.66 19.01 -4.51
N LEU A 95 15.41 17.85 -3.91
CA LEU A 95 16.46 16.91 -3.50
C LEU A 95 17.20 16.35 -4.72
N ALA A 96 16.49 15.99 -5.80
CA ALA A 96 17.12 15.53 -7.04
C ALA A 96 18.06 16.59 -7.64
N ARG A 97 17.63 17.85 -7.64
CA ARG A 97 18.45 18.98 -8.12
C ARG A 97 19.69 19.25 -7.27
N SER A 98 19.72 18.78 -6.00
CA SER A 98 20.93 18.87 -5.18
C SER A 98 22.04 17.90 -5.58
N GLY A 99 21.83 17.07 -6.61
CA GLY A 99 22.82 16.15 -7.15
C GLY A 99 22.98 14.86 -6.35
N ARG A 100 22.11 14.59 -5.34
CA ARG A 100 22.17 13.38 -4.52
C ARG A 100 21.13 12.36 -4.99
N PRO A 101 21.52 11.09 -5.27
CA PRO A 101 20.57 10.03 -5.57
C PRO A 101 19.54 9.87 -4.44
N LEU A 102 18.26 9.79 -4.82
CA LEU A 102 17.14 9.75 -3.92
C LEU A 102 16.33 8.48 -4.13
N VAL A 103 15.99 7.80 -3.06
CA VAL A 103 14.99 6.74 -3.03
C VAL A 103 13.67 7.30 -2.47
N ARG A 104 12.59 7.17 -3.23
CA ARG A 104 11.22 7.35 -2.76
C ARG A 104 10.63 5.97 -2.46
N LEU A 105 10.56 5.59 -1.20
CA LEU A 105 10.08 4.30 -0.73
C LEU A 105 8.59 4.38 -0.40
N LYS A 106 7.79 3.46 -0.96
CA LYS A 106 6.33 3.46 -0.90
C LYS A 106 5.83 2.07 -0.47
N GLY A 107 4.85 2.02 0.44
CA GLY A 107 4.22 0.74 0.80
C GLY A 107 3.58 0.06 -0.41
N GLY A 108 3.64 -1.28 -0.47
CA GLY A 108 3.15 -2.06 -1.61
C GLY A 108 3.94 -1.82 -2.88
N ASP A 109 3.23 -1.52 -3.96
CA ASP A 109 3.76 -1.16 -5.28
C ASP A 109 3.55 0.33 -5.57
N PRO A 110 4.53 1.06 -6.14
CA PRO A 110 4.41 2.50 -6.40
C PRO A 110 3.25 2.88 -7.31
N TYR A 111 2.89 2.01 -8.26
CA TYR A 111 1.87 2.26 -9.28
C TYR A 111 0.49 1.69 -8.94
N ILE A 112 0.34 0.97 -7.82
CA ILE A 112 -0.96 0.43 -7.36
C ILE A 112 -1.47 1.27 -6.19
N PHE A 113 -2.35 2.23 -6.46
CA PHE A 113 -2.94 3.17 -5.49
C PHE A 113 -1.92 3.92 -4.61
N GLY A 114 -0.65 3.96 -5.06
CA GLY A 114 0.45 4.62 -4.36
C GLY A 114 0.75 6.03 -4.86
N ARG A 115 0.04 6.55 -5.87
CA ARG A 115 0.29 7.85 -6.51
C ARG A 115 1.68 7.98 -7.15
N GLY A 116 2.40 6.85 -7.33
CA GLY A 116 3.71 6.85 -7.97
C GLY A 116 3.68 7.33 -9.42
N GLY A 117 2.53 7.18 -10.11
CA GLY A 117 2.33 7.73 -11.45
C GLY A 117 2.42 9.25 -11.48
N GLU A 118 1.80 9.95 -10.51
CA GLU A 118 1.89 11.41 -10.39
C GLU A 118 3.33 11.86 -10.08
N GLU A 119 4.03 11.14 -9.20
CA GLU A 119 5.44 11.39 -8.87
C GLU A 119 6.34 11.19 -10.10
N ALA A 120 6.15 10.11 -10.86
CA ALA A 120 6.91 9.81 -12.08
C ALA A 120 6.65 10.84 -13.19
N GLN A 121 5.40 11.26 -13.38
CA GLN A 121 5.03 12.29 -14.34
C GLN A 121 5.74 13.61 -14.02
N ALA A 122 5.70 14.07 -12.78
CA ALA A 122 6.36 15.30 -12.37
C ALA A 122 7.89 15.24 -12.54
N LEU A 123 8.51 14.09 -12.30
CA LEU A 123 9.93 13.88 -12.56
C LEU A 123 10.25 13.99 -14.05
N ALA A 124 9.45 13.35 -14.91
CA ALA A 124 9.60 13.41 -16.35
C ALA A 124 9.46 14.85 -16.88
N GLU A 125 8.43 15.56 -16.47
CA GLU A 125 8.18 16.96 -16.85
C GLU A 125 9.31 17.90 -16.41
N ALA A 126 9.94 17.60 -15.27
CA ALA A 126 11.08 18.36 -14.75
C ALA A 126 12.43 17.95 -15.34
N GLY A 127 12.49 16.98 -16.26
CA GLY A 127 13.72 16.46 -16.85
C GLY A 127 14.63 15.73 -15.84
N VAL A 128 14.06 15.21 -14.73
CA VAL A 128 14.79 14.46 -13.71
C VAL A 128 14.82 12.98 -14.10
N PRO A 129 16.01 12.34 -14.22
CA PRO A 129 16.09 10.93 -14.52
C PRO A 129 15.51 10.11 -13.37
N PHE A 130 14.68 9.11 -13.68
CA PHE A 130 14.09 8.26 -12.68
C PHE A 130 14.00 6.80 -13.10
N GLU A 131 13.79 5.94 -12.15
CA GLU A 131 13.50 4.51 -12.29
C GLU A 131 12.40 4.10 -11.35
N VAL A 132 11.57 3.13 -11.75
CA VAL A 132 10.57 2.53 -10.90
C VAL A 132 10.92 1.06 -10.64
N ILE A 133 11.03 0.70 -9.37
CA ILE A 133 11.23 -0.68 -8.92
C ILE A 133 9.90 -1.15 -8.32
N PRO A 134 9.22 -2.11 -8.95
CA PRO A 134 7.96 -2.62 -8.44
C PRO A 134 8.13 -3.31 -7.08
N GLY A 135 7.05 -3.37 -6.32
CA GLY A 135 6.93 -4.15 -5.10
C GLY A 135 5.77 -5.14 -5.17
N ILE A 136 5.75 -6.11 -4.27
CA ILE A 136 4.56 -6.94 -4.08
C ILE A 136 3.42 -6.04 -3.62
N SER A 137 2.32 -6.00 -4.37
CA SER A 137 1.17 -5.17 -4.00
C SER A 137 0.51 -5.65 -2.71
N ALA A 138 -0.15 -4.77 -1.99
CA ALA A 138 -0.87 -5.16 -0.78
C ALA A 138 -1.92 -6.26 -1.06
N ALA A 139 -2.57 -6.26 -2.24
CA ALA A 139 -3.51 -7.30 -2.64
C ALA A 139 -2.85 -8.68 -2.76
N GLN A 140 -1.70 -8.76 -3.41
CA GLN A 140 -0.95 -10.02 -3.56
C GLN A 140 -0.43 -10.51 -2.20
N GLY A 141 0.12 -9.60 -1.40
CA GLY A 141 0.59 -9.94 -0.06
C GLY A 141 -0.53 -10.44 0.86
N ALA A 142 -1.65 -9.73 0.89
CA ALA A 142 -2.83 -10.14 1.68
C ALA A 142 -3.38 -11.49 1.22
N ALA A 143 -3.49 -11.70 -0.08
CA ALA A 143 -3.96 -12.96 -0.66
C ALA A 143 -3.09 -14.15 -0.24
N ALA A 144 -1.78 -14.01 -0.39
CA ALA A 144 -0.82 -15.05 -0.02
C ALA A 144 -0.84 -15.32 1.49
N ALA A 145 -0.74 -14.28 2.30
CA ALA A 145 -0.64 -14.40 3.75
C ALA A 145 -1.94 -14.89 4.41
N ALA A 146 -3.10 -14.61 3.80
CA ALA A 146 -4.40 -15.06 4.31
C ALA A 146 -4.88 -16.39 3.69
N GLY A 147 -4.15 -16.99 2.74
CA GLY A 147 -4.59 -18.20 2.05
C GLY A 147 -5.84 -17.97 1.19
N MET A 148 -5.93 -16.82 0.53
CA MET A 148 -7.02 -16.44 -0.36
C MET A 148 -6.47 -16.20 -1.77
N PRO A 149 -6.43 -17.19 -2.68
CA PRO A 149 -5.96 -16.95 -4.04
C PRO A 149 -6.86 -15.91 -4.74
N LEU A 150 -6.26 -14.94 -5.42
CA LEU A 150 -7.04 -13.89 -6.11
C LEU A 150 -7.75 -14.44 -7.36
N THR A 151 -7.26 -15.53 -7.94
CA THR A 151 -7.87 -16.25 -9.06
C THR A 151 -7.95 -17.74 -8.74
N HIS A 152 -8.98 -18.39 -9.22
CA HIS A 152 -9.15 -19.83 -9.09
C HIS A 152 -10.05 -20.33 -10.22
N ARG A 153 -9.74 -21.49 -10.84
CA ARG A 153 -10.48 -22.05 -11.96
C ARG A 153 -12.00 -22.09 -11.71
N ASP A 154 -12.39 -22.51 -10.51
CA ASP A 154 -13.79 -22.75 -10.16
C ASP A 154 -14.48 -21.54 -9.51
N HIS A 155 -13.70 -20.54 -9.02
CA HIS A 155 -14.22 -19.41 -8.26
C HIS A 155 -14.16 -18.09 -9.04
N ALA A 156 -12.99 -17.72 -9.57
CA ALA A 156 -12.80 -16.41 -10.18
C ALA A 156 -11.79 -16.46 -11.33
N CYS A 157 -12.22 -16.03 -12.52
CA CYS A 157 -11.38 -15.91 -13.71
C CYS A 157 -10.84 -14.49 -13.94
N SER A 158 -11.28 -13.53 -13.13
CA SER A 158 -10.83 -12.14 -13.21
C SER A 158 -10.61 -11.54 -11.82
N VAL A 159 -9.75 -10.53 -11.76
CA VAL A 159 -9.47 -9.75 -10.54
C VAL A 159 -9.61 -8.27 -10.86
N VAL A 160 -10.36 -7.55 -10.05
CA VAL A 160 -10.48 -6.09 -10.14
C VAL A 160 -9.87 -5.47 -8.89
N PHE A 161 -8.89 -4.59 -9.08
CA PHE A 161 -8.37 -3.74 -8.02
C PHE A 161 -9.04 -2.38 -8.12
N THR A 162 -9.64 -1.94 -7.03
CA THR A 162 -10.32 -0.65 -6.96
C THR A 162 -10.05 0.07 -5.64
N THR A 163 -10.49 1.32 -5.53
CA THR A 163 -10.33 2.13 -4.32
C THR A 163 -11.69 2.50 -3.74
N GLY A 164 -11.88 2.29 -2.45
CA GLY A 164 -13.06 2.76 -1.71
C GLY A 164 -12.92 4.19 -1.18
N HIS A 165 -11.90 4.93 -1.64
CA HIS A 165 -11.69 6.30 -1.20
C HIS A 165 -12.81 7.23 -1.66
N LEU A 166 -13.31 8.07 -0.74
CA LEU A 166 -14.34 9.06 -1.06
C LEU A 166 -13.77 10.14 -1.99
N ARG A 167 -14.49 10.46 -3.06
CA ARG A 167 -14.26 11.62 -3.91
C ARG A 167 -15.25 12.73 -3.59
N GLY A 168 -14.89 13.96 -3.90
CA GLY A 168 -15.72 15.16 -3.64
C GLY A 168 -15.37 15.87 -2.35
N GLU A 169 -15.97 17.03 -2.15
CA GLU A 169 -15.79 17.90 -0.99
C GLU A 169 -17.08 18.02 -0.17
N GLY A 170 -16.94 18.29 1.13
CA GLY A 170 -18.08 18.52 2.02
C GLY A 170 -19.04 17.33 2.12
N THR A 171 -20.34 17.60 1.93
CA THR A 171 -21.45 16.63 2.01
C THR A 171 -21.65 15.82 0.71
N GLU A 172 -21.03 16.21 -0.41
CA GLU A 172 -21.14 15.55 -1.72
C GLU A 172 -20.11 14.42 -1.90
N ARG A 173 -19.52 13.95 -0.82
CA ARG A 173 -18.55 12.84 -0.87
C ARG A 173 -19.24 11.53 -1.24
N SER A 174 -18.80 10.92 -2.33
CA SER A 174 -19.28 9.63 -2.80
C SER A 174 -18.14 8.70 -3.16
N VAL A 175 -18.42 7.41 -3.17
CA VAL A 175 -17.53 6.39 -3.74
C VAL A 175 -17.90 6.25 -5.22
N ASP A 176 -17.08 6.86 -6.07
CA ASP A 176 -17.31 6.87 -7.53
C ASP A 176 -16.71 5.62 -8.16
N LEU A 177 -17.53 4.57 -8.29
CA LEU A 177 -17.15 3.27 -8.83
C LEU A 177 -18.22 2.76 -9.83
N ASP A 178 -17.77 1.98 -10.79
CA ASP A 178 -18.68 1.20 -11.66
C ASP A 178 -19.21 -0.03 -10.90
N TRP A 179 -20.31 0.17 -10.19
CA TRP A 179 -20.93 -0.87 -9.37
C TRP A 179 -21.40 -2.07 -10.19
N THR A 180 -21.86 -1.84 -11.41
CA THR A 180 -22.27 -2.90 -12.33
C THR A 180 -21.09 -3.80 -12.69
N LEU A 181 -19.94 -3.21 -12.98
CA LEU A 181 -18.70 -3.96 -13.21
C LEU A 181 -18.31 -4.77 -11.97
N LEU A 182 -18.37 -4.15 -10.79
CA LEU A 182 -17.91 -4.78 -9.54
C LEU A 182 -18.86 -5.89 -9.03
N SER A 183 -20.12 -5.90 -9.47
CA SER A 183 -21.11 -6.92 -9.07
C SER A 183 -21.15 -8.13 -9.98
N ARG A 184 -20.25 -8.26 -10.96
CA ARG A 184 -20.22 -9.39 -11.88
C ARG A 184 -19.82 -10.70 -11.19
N PRO A 185 -20.42 -11.84 -11.58
CA PRO A 185 -20.05 -13.14 -11.04
C PRO A 185 -18.66 -13.57 -11.51
N ARG A 186 -18.07 -14.54 -10.81
CA ARG A 186 -16.78 -15.17 -11.14
C ARG A 186 -15.60 -14.18 -11.23
N GLN A 187 -15.65 -13.12 -10.45
CA GLN A 187 -14.51 -12.22 -10.26
C GLN A 187 -14.16 -12.07 -8.78
N THR A 188 -12.94 -11.68 -8.52
CA THR A 188 -12.49 -11.21 -7.21
C THR A 188 -12.36 -9.70 -7.27
N VAL A 189 -13.01 -9.00 -6.34
CA VAL A 189 -12.84 -7.55 -6.18
C VAL A 189 -11.99 -7.28 -4.95
N VAL A 190 -10.88 -6.58 -5.13
CA VAL A 190 -10.01 -6.14 -4.03
C VAL A 190 -10.09 -4.63 -3.90
N ILE A 191 -10.53 -4.17 -2.73
CA ILE A 191 -10.80 -2.76 -2.48
C ILE A 191 -9.77 -2.20 -1.51
N TYR A 192 -9.01 -1.23 -1.98
CA TYR A 192 -8.06 -0.44 -1.19
C TYR A 192 -8.77 0.74 -0.54
N MET A 193 -8.29 1.18 0.63
CA MET A 193 -8.78 2.38 1.33
C MET A 193 -10.29 2.39 1.60
N GLY A 194 -10.92 1.21 1.70
CA GLY A 194 -12.37 1.05 1.81
C GLY A 194 -12.89 0.88 3.24
N VAL A 195 -12.05 0.87 4.29
CA VAL A 195 -12.49 0.59 5.67
C VAL A 195 -13.59 1.56 6.13
N GLY A 196 -13.37 2.85 5.92
CA GLY A 196 -14.34 3.88 6.35
C GLY A 196 -15.60 3.97 5.48
N THR A 197 -15.60 3.33 4.32
CA THR A 197 -16.70 3.34 3.34
C THR A 197 -17.33 1.97 3.16
N LEU A 198 -16.89 0.97 3.93
CA LEU A 198 -17.33 -0.42 3.80
C LEU A 198 -18.87 -0.58 3.79
N PRO A 199 -19.66 0.08 4.68
CA PRO A 199 -21.11 -0.04 4.63
C PRO A 199 -21.70 0.43 3.30
N ILE A 200 -21.23 1.55 2.76
CA ILE A 200 -21.67 2.12 1.48
C ILE A 200 -21.31 1.16 0.35
N ILE A 201 -20.09 0.62 0.35
CA ILE A 201 -19.62 -0.30 -0.67
C ILE A 201 -20.49 -1.56 -0.71
N CYS A 202 -20.73 -2.19 0.43
CA CYS A 202 -21.54 -3.41 0.51
C CYS A 202 -22.98 -3.15 0.08
N GLU A 203 -23.59 -2.06 0.52
CA GLU A 203 -24.93 -1.66 0.11
C GLU A 203 -25.03 -1.46 -1.41
N GLN A 204 -24.09 -0.74 -2.00
CA GLN A 204 -24.09 -0.48 -3.44
C GLN A 204 -23.88 -1.76 -4.27
N LEU A 205 -23.01 -2.66 -3.83
CA LEU A 205 -22.82 -3.94 -4.52
C LEU A 205 -24.09 -4.79 -4.51
N ILE A 206 -24.79 -4.85 -3.36
CA ILE A 206 -26.06 -5.57 -3.23
C ILE A 206 -27.13 -4.92 -4.13
N ARG A 207 -27.26 -3.60 -4.12
CA ARG A 207 -28.19 -2.85 -4.98
C ARG A 207 -27.98 -3.10 -6.48
N HIS A 208 -26.73 -3.37 -6.88
CA HIS A 208 -26.36 -3.64 -8.26
C HIS A 208 -26.31 -5.14 -8.59
N GLY A 209 -26.92 -5.97 -7.74
CA GLY A 209 -27.22 -7.38 -8.04
C GLY A 209 -26.20 -8.39 -7.52
N LEU A 210 -25.21 -7.98 -6.72
CA LEU A 210 -24.36 -8.94 -6.04
C LEU A 210 -25.15 -9.63 -4.92
N PRO A 211 -25.22 -10.98 -4.86
CA PRO A 211 -25.92 -11.67 -3.78
C PRO A 211 -25.39 -11.26 -2.39
N PRO A 212 -26.27 -10.97 -1.42
CA PRO A 212 -25.86 -10.55 -0.07
C PRO A 212 -24.97 -11.56 0.65
N ASP A 213 -25.15 -12.85 0.36
CA ASP A 213 -24.40 -13.98 0.91
C ASP A 213 -23.06 -14.22 0.19
N THR A 214 -22.71 -13.37 -0.81
CA THR A 214 -21.40 -13.47 -1.49
C THR A 214 -20.28 -13.40 -0.47
N PRO A 215 -19.37 -14.39 -0.44
CA PRO A 215 -18.26 -14.40 0.49
C PRO A 215 -17.38 -13.16 0.36
N ALA A 216 -16.98 -12.60 1.51
CA ALA A 216 -16.15 -11.43 1.60
C ALA A 216 -15.25 -11.51 2.84
N ALA A 217 -14.10 -10.84 2.78
CA ALA A 217 -13.17 -10.81 3.90
C ALA A 217 -12.44 -9.45 3.99
N MET A 218 -11.97 -9.14 5.19
CA MET A 218 -11.00 -8.07 5.41
C MET A 218 -9.68 -8.66 5.90
N VAL A 219 -8.58 -8.19 5.33
CA VAL A 219 -7.23 -8.53 5.79
C VAL A 219 -6.57 -7.26 6.30
N GLU A 220 -6.48 -7.15 7.62
CA GLU A 220 -5.85 -6.05 8.31
C GLU A 220 -4.37 -6.33 8.51
N ARG A 221 -3.51 -5.32 8.30
CA ARG A 221 -2.06 -5.38 8.48
C ARG A 221 -1.42 -6.60 7.82
N ALA A 222 -1.85 -6.90 6.60
CA ALA A 222 -1.40 -8.06 5.84
C ALA A 222 0.12 -8.22 5.86
N THR A 223 0.59 -9.47 6.02
CA THR A 223 2.00 -9.88 6.07
C THR A 223 2.78 -9.38 7.30
N ARG A 224 2.15 -8.70 8.24
CA ARG A 224 2.77 -8.29 9.50
C ARG A 224 2.43 -9.26 10.62
N PRO A 225 3.20 -9.30 11.72
CA PRO A 225 2.90 -10.17 12.88
C PRO A 225 1.48 -9.98 13.44
N GLU A 226 0.95 -8.76 13.34
CA GLU A 226 -0.40 -8.41 13.83
C GLU A 226 -1.49 -8.61 12.77
N GLN A 227 -1.22 -9.34 11.70
CA GLN A 227 -2.23 -9.62 10.68
C GLN A 227 -3.47 -10.26 11.29
N ARG A 228 -4.64 -9.73 10.94
CA ARG A 228 -5.94 -10.35 11.24
C ARG A 228 -6.73 -10.53 9.95
N THR A 229 -7.43 -11.64 9.86
CA THR A 229 -8.37 -11.89 8.77
C THR A 229 -9.76 -12.03 9.37
N ILE A 230 -10.70 -11.23 8.89
CA ILE A 230 -12.11 -11.24 9.28
C ILE A 230 -12.91 -11.66 8.05
N ASP A 231 -13.51 -12.84 8.08
CA ASP A 231 -14.31 -13.38 7.00
C ASP A 231 -15.81 -13.34 7.31
N GLY A 232 -16.63 -13.11 6.29
CA GLY A 232 -18.08 -13.05 6.35
C GLY A 232 -18.68 -13.05 4.94
N THR A 233 -19.77 -12.33 4.80
CA THR A 233 -20.43 -12.07 3.51
C THR A 233 -20.50 -10.57 3.24
N VAL A 234 -20.85 -10.17 2.03
CA VAL A 234 -21.03 -8.75 1.71
C VAL A 234 -22.04 -8.09 2.64
N GLU A 235 -23.10 -8.80 3.05
CA GLU A 235 -24.09 -8.28 3.98
C GLU A 235 -23.55 -8.16 5.43
N THR A 236 -22.80 -9.15 5.90
CA THR A 236 -22.38 -9.21 7.31
C THR A 236 -21.07 -8.49 7.59
N LEU A 237 -20.23 -8.29 6.58
CA LEU A 237 -18.89 -7.76 6.76
C LEU A 237 -18.84 -6.37 7.42
N PRO A 238 -19.77 -5.42 7.15
CA PRO A 238 -19.77 -4.12 7.85
C PRO A 238 -19.96 -4.26 9.37
N ALA A 239 -20.87 -5.11 9.81
CA ALA A 239 -21.09 -5.36 11.23
C ALA A 239 -19.90 -6.06 11.89
N LEU A 240 -19.32 -7.05 11.21
CA LEU A 240 -18.11 -7.75 11.68
C LEU A 240 -16.91 -6.81 11.79
N ALA A 241 -16.74 -5.88 10.84
CA ALA A 241 -15.68 -4.89 10.90
C ALA A 241 -15.79 -3.98 12.14
N MET A 242 -17.00 -3.62 12.52
CA MET A 242 -17.27 -2.84 13.75
C MET A 242 -17.01 -3.67 15.02
N VAL A 243 -17.51 -4.90 15.08
CA VAL A 243 -17.34 -5.80 16.24
C VAL A 243 -15.88 -6.09 16.50
N HIS A 244 -15.09 -6.29 15.45
CA HIS A 244 -13.67 -6.58 15.54
C HIS A 244 -12.77 -5.33 15.56
N ASP A 245 -13.34 -4.12 15.59
CA ASP A 245 -12.60 -2.83 15.54
C ASP A 245 -11.52 -2.84 14.45
N VAL A 246 -11.90 -3.18 13.21
CA VAL A 246 -10.97 -3.25 12.09
C VAL A 246 -10.50 -1.85 11.70
N ARG A 247 -9.19 -1.67 11.63
CA ARG A 247 -8.55 -0.37 11.34
C ARG A 247 -7.67 -0.43 10.09
N SER A 248 -7.44 0.71 9.50
CA SER A 248 -6.44 0.85 8.44
C SER A 248 -5.01 0.65 8.98
N PRO A 249 -4.12 0.03 8.19
CA PRO A 249 -4.34 -0.43 6.82
C PRO A 249 -5.05 -1.79 6.77
N ALA A 250 -6.12 -1.88 5.98
CA ALA A 250 -6.79 -3.14 5.70
C ALA A 250 -7.30 -3.16 4.25
N LEU A 251 -7.33 -4.35 3.67
CA LEU A 251 -7.90 -4.62 2.36
C LEU A 251 -9.23 -5.34 2.51
N ILE A 252 -10.17 -5.05 1.63
CA ILE A 252 -11.44 -5.77 1.49
C ILE A 252 -11.30 -6.66 0.26
N VAL A 253 -11.63 -7.94 0.39
CA VAL A 253 -11.65 -8.92 -0.69
C VAL A 253 -13.05 -9.47 -0.80
N ILE A 254 -13.66 -9.37 -1.99
CA ILE A 254 -15.03 -9.83 -2.25
C ILE A 254 -14.98 -10.86 -3.36
N GLY A 255 -15.68 -11.96 -3.18
CA GLY A 255 -15.79 -13.06 -4.15
C GLY A 255 -15.62 -14.41 -3.49
N THR A 256 -16.06 -15.46 -4.21
CA THR A 256 -16.08 -16.84 -3.69
C THR A 256 -14.70 -17.41 -3.34
N VAL A 257 -13.61 -16.80 -3.82
CA VAL A 257 -12.24 -17.19 -3.43
C VAL A 257 -11.97 -16.99 -1.94
N THR A 258 -12.68 -16.07 -1.26
CA THR A 258 -12.48 -15.82 0.17
C THR A 258 -12.88 -17.00 1.02
N SER A 259 -13.83 -17.85 0.57
CA SER A 259 -14.21 -19.08 1.27
C SER A 259 -13.05 -20.08 1.41
N LEU A 260 -12.06 -20.01 0.51
CA LEU A 260 -10.87 -20.90 0.55
C LEU A 260 -9.95 -20.60 1.75
N HIS A 261 -10.06 -19.40 2.35
CA HIS A 261 -9.29 -19.04 3.54
C HIS A 261 -9.45 -20.07 4.67
N ARG A 262 -10.66 -20.58 4.88
CA ARG A 262 -10.95 -21.56 5.95
C ARG A 262 -10.17 -22.86 5.78
N THR A 263 -9.84 -23.22 4.56
CA THR A 263 -9.07 -24.44 4.27
C THR A 263 -7.58 -24.15 4.14
N LEU A 264 -7.23 -23.19 3.29
CA LEU A 264 -5.84 -22.89 2.94
C LEU A 264 -5.12 -22.14 4.07
N GLY A 265 -5.75 -21.14 4.67
CA GLY A 265 -5.17 -20.36 5.76
C GLY A 265 -4.88 -21.20 7.00
N VAL A 266 -5.77 -22.14 7.36
CA VAL A 266 -5.55 -23.08 8.47
C VAL A 266 -4.39 -24.03 8.17
N ALA A 267 -4.29 -24.55 6.95
CA ALA A 267 -3.18 -25.44 6.56
C ALA A 267 -1.83 -24.71 6.61
N MET A 268 -1.79 -23.45 6.15
CA MET A 268 -0.58 -22.61 6.19
C MET A 268 -0.14 -22.31 7.62
N SER A 269 -1.07 -21.96 8.50
CA SER A 269 -0.76 -21.68 9.92
C SER A 269 -0.17 -22.91 10.62
N ARG A 270 -0.68 -24.12 10.35
CA ARG A 270 -0.12 -25.36 10.88
C ARG A 270 1.29 -25.63 10.39
N ALA A 271 1.57 -25.39 9.12
CA ALA A 271 2.90 -25.57 8.55
C ALA A 271 3.93 -24.60 9.17
N GLN A 272 3.53 -23.35 9.42
CA GLN A 272 4.39 -22.35 10.09
C GLN A 272 4.73 -22.75 11.53
N VAL A 273 3.76 -23.23 12.29
CA VAL A 273 3.99 -23.69 13.67
C VAL A 273 4.94 -24.90 13.70
N GLN A 274 4.79 -25.85 12.76
CA GLN A 274 5.68 -27.01 12.67
C GLN A 274 7.11 -26.62 12.28
N ALA A 275 7.28 -25.64 11.38
CA ALA A 275 8.60 -25.17 10.97
C ALA A 275 9.35 -24.40 12.08
N GLN A 276 8.63 -23.79 13.03
CA GLN A 276 9.22 -23.09 14.18
C GLN A 276 9.58 -24.05 15.32
N ALA A 277 9.00 -25.25 15.32
CA ALA A 277 9.25 -26.27 16.35
C ALA A 277 10.35 -27.28 15.97
N ALA A 278 10.86 -27.22 14.73
CA ALA A 278 11.94 -28.03 14.20
C ALA A 278 13.28 -27.29 14.19
#